data_370a5f7965cbf5780caf2d316ad536c0
#
_entry.id   370a5f7965cbf5780caf2d316ad536c0
#
_cell.length_a   1.000
_cell.length_b   1.000
_cell.length_c   1.000
_cell.angle_alpha   90.00
_cell.angle_beta   90.00
_cell.angle_gamma   90.00
#
_symmetry.space_group_name_H-M   'P 1'
#
loop_
_entity.id
_entity.type
_entity.pdbx_description
1 polymer ?
#
loop_
_entity_poly.entity_id
_entity_poly.type
_entity_poly.pdbx_seq_one_letter_code
_entity_poly.pdbx_strand_id
1 'polypeptide(L)'
;LQIFSQKQANIWYFGQNAGLDFNFTPPKALANGELNTLEGCSTFSDANGNLLFYSDGTNVYDKNHTIMNYTDGTPGNNLLGDPSAAQSGMIIPKPLSNSIYYLFTVTDNNSSKGFNYYTIDMSLNGGNGQLIDENNDGNFFVELQGGNWTEKVAAVKGQVCNTFWIVTAFNNNFYSYLIDFNGVDSTPIISSVSSRIDERGYLKLSPDGTKLAVANQGPEEAIIYNFDSLTGEVANNEIFVVESFSGDGEPYGAEFSVDSKKLYISTVSEFRFPNNPPVDYKLFQFDLTATNIPNSKVLIHEQIGGSADYPEGGFRGAIQLGPDGKIYATIPTTYAQPAGFAPFLDVIENPTANAADVIFTKDAIDLDGRFATQGLPPFISSLILLPIDISDDSGTTINNQDLKYCIGDNVTFVITDPTLISGGSTPAFEWSFNDGTNTSVVSTTDRLDLLDLTMANSGTYTLKIELTNSCGDITEYNAIFNIEVFEPAIASMPDDINRCDTDRDGFIEFDLATEQNSTILSGFGPSVDLTAFQVLYFNDETAALSNIVSEILPNPYTNQNAFVEETIYARVQNIAAPNTCFAITEFKLKVTDVPTPSQPTVYRLCDDTISGSDTDQKS
;
A
#
# COMPACT_ATOMS: atom_id res chain seq x y z
N LEU A 1 -16.33 -25.47 9.39
CA LEU A 1 -15.18 -24.56 9.46
C LEU A 1 -15.43 -23.43 8.48
N GLN A 2 -15.64 -22.23 8.96
CA GLN A 2 -15.76 -21.06 8.10
C GLN A 2 -14.33 -20.47 7.98
N ILE A 3 -13.77 -20.52 6.79
CA ILE A 3 -12.47 -19.92 6.49
C ILE A 3 -12.77 -18.46 6.14
N PHE A 4 -12.33 -17.53 6.97
CA PHE A 4 -12.31 -16.12 6.63
C PHE A 4 -10.95 -15.84 5.98
N SER A 5 -10.92 -15.88 4.66
CA SER A 5 -9.80 -15.30 3.93
C SER A 5 -10.03 -13.79 3.79
N GLN A 6 -8.97 -13.02 3.64
CA GLN A 6 -9.04 -11.55 3.41
C GLN A 6 -9.79 -11.17 2.13
N LYS A 7 -10.21 -12.14 1.32
CA LYS A 7 -10.68 -11.95 -0.06
C LYS A 7 -12.15 -11.59 -0.19
N GLN A 8 -12.93 -11.59 0.91
CA GLN A 8 -14.34 -11.19 0.85
C GLN A 8 -14.54 -9.73 0.46
N ALA A 9 -13.52 -8.88 0.62
CA ALA A 9 -13.50 -7.48 0.23
C ALA A 9 -12.76 -7.22 -1.09
N ASN A 10 -12.39 -8.24 -1.88
CA ASN A 10 -11.50 -8.06 -3.03
C ASN A 10 -12.16 -7.44 -4.27
N ILE A 11 -13.48 -7.51 -4.41
CA ILE A 11 -14.19 -6.88 -5.53
C ILE A 11 -15.00 -5.69 -5.00
N TRP A 12 -14.79 -4.53 -5.59
CA TRP A 12 -15.57 -3.33 -5.29
C TRP A 12 -16.39 -2.91 -6.50
N TYR A 13 -17.64 -2.47 -6.27
CA TYR A 13 -18.43 -1.71 -7.23
C TYR A 13 -18.98 -0.47 -6.55
N PHE A 14 -18.84 0.70 -7.19
CA PHE A 14 -19.19 2.00 -6.62
C PHE A 14 -19.43 3.04 -7.72
N GLY A 15 -19.93 4.21 -7.35
CA GLY A 15 -20.07 5.38 -8.21
C GLY A 15 -20.89 5.11 -9.47
N GLN A 16 -20.38 5.53 -10.61
CA GLN A 16 -21.00 5.33 -11.92
C GLN A 16 -20.33 4.19 -12.68
N ASN A 17 -20.82 2.98 -12.46
CA ASN A 17 -20.34 1.74 -13.09
C ASN A 17 -18.84 1.46 -12.86
N ALA A 18 -18.22 2.07 -11.85
CA ALA A 18 -16.84 1.87 -11.50
C ALA A 18 -16.67 0.65 -10.58
N GLY A 19 -15.50 0.05 -10.62
CA GLY A 19 -15.13 -1.01 -9.69
C GLY A 19 -13.63 -1.24 -9.65
N LEU A 20 -13.20 -2.02 -8.65
CA LEU A 20 -11.82 -2.47 -8.47
C LEU A 20 -11.76 -3.96 -8.19
N ASP A 21 -10.73 -4.61 -8.71
CA ASP A 21 -10.39 -6.02 -8.43
C ASP A 21 -9.03 -6.09 -7.72
N PHE A 22 -9.06 -6.37 -6.43
CA PHE A 22 -7.89 -6.54 -5.56
C PHE A 22 -7.27 -7.95 -5.64
N ASN A 23 -7.75 -8.83 -6.52
CA ASN A 23 -7.03 -10.07 -6.84
C ASN A 23 -5.76 -9.81 -7.67
N PHE A 24 -5.55 -8.55 -8.09
CA PHE A 24 -4.36 -8.07 -8.79
C PHE A 24 -3.60 -7.05 -7.94
N THR A 25 -2.29 -6.96 -8.13
CA THR A 25 -1.42 -5.96 -7.50
C THR A 25 -0.62 -5.23 -8.61
N PRO A 26 -0.84 -3.92 -8.81
CA PRO A 26 -1.86 -3.06 -8.19
C PRO A 26 -3.29 -3.49 -8.53
N PRO A 27 -4.31 -3.03 -7.78
CA PRO A 27 -5.70 -3.33 -8.07
C PRO A 27 -6.10 -2.92 -9.49
N LYS A 28 -6.89 -3.76 -10.14
CA LYS A 28 -7.32 -3.54 -11.52
C LYS A 28 -8.70 -2.89 -11.56
N ALA A 29 -8.86 -1.84 -12.38
CA ALA A 29 -10.16 -1.24 -12.62
C ALA A 29 -11.14 -2.22 -13.31
N LEU A 30 -12.40 -2.19 -12.88
CA LEU A 30 -13.52 -2.90 -13.47
C LEU A 30 -14.52 -1.89 -14.04
N ALA A 31 -14.93 -2.10 -15.28
CA ALA A 31 -15.83 -1.21 -16.02
C ALA A 31 -17.17 -1.87 -16.41
N ASN A 32 -17.47 -3.06 -15.85
CA ASN A 32 -18.60 -3.91 -16.19
C ASN A 32 -19.73 -3.88 -15.14
N GLY A 33 -19.63 -3.06 -14.08
CA GLY A 33 -20.68 -2.93 -13.08
C GLY A 33 -21.89 -2.16 -13.60
N GLU A 34 -23.09 -2.47 -13.05
CA GLU A 34 -24.36 -1.81 -13.37
C GLU A 34 -24.78 -0.78 -12.31
N LEU A 35 -23.98 -0.64 -11.25
CA LEU A 35 -24.27 0.26 -10.14
C LEU A 35 -24.10 1.72 -10.57
N ASN A 36 -25.11 2.54 -10.27
CA ASN A 36 -25.08 3.98 -10.55
C ASN A 36 -25.65 4.73 -9.34
N THR A 37 -24.76 5.09 -8.42
CA THR A 37 -25.11 5.71 -7.15
C THR A 37 -24.37 7.03 -6.93
N LEU A 38 -24.95 7.92 -6.14
CA LEU A 38 -24.31 9.18 -5.77
C LEU A 38 -23.38 9.02 -4.56
N GLU A 39 -23.74 8.13 -3.63
CA GLU A 39 -23.01 7.92 -2.38
C GLU A 39 -22.87 6.42 -2.09
N GLY A 40 -23.77 5.85 -1.32
CA GLY A 40 -23.60 4.54 -0.74
C GLY A 40 -23.70 3.38 -1.71
N CYS A 41 -22.92 2.36 -1.41
CA CYS A 41 -22.89 1.09 -2.11
C CYS A 41 -22.42 -0.01 -1.16
N SER A 42 -22.55 -1.26 -1.54
CA SER A 42 -22.00 -2.41 -0.83
C SER A 42 -21.67 -3.53 -1.82
N THR A 43 -20.59 -4.25 -1.55
CA THR A 43 -20.13 -5.37 -2.39
C THR A 43 -19.60 -6.48 -1.48
N PHE A 44 -19.78 -7.74 -1.90
CA PHE A 44 -19.24 -8.87 -1.16
C PHE A 44 -18.72 -9.96 -2.11
N SER A 45 -17.57 -10.53 -1.78
CA SER A 45 -16.93 -11.62 -2.51
C SER A 45 -16.93 -12.91 -1.69
N ASP A 46 -16.69 -14.04 -2.35
CA ASP A 46 -16.47 -15.31 -1.67
C ASP A 46 -15.05 -15.39 -1.06
N ALA A 47 -14.76 -16.49 -0.38
CA ALA A 47 -13.44 -16.72 0.23
C ALA A 47 -12.29 -16.83 -0.79
N ASN A 48 -12.58 -16.98 -2.08
CA ASN A 48 -11.58 -17.00 -3.16
C ASN A 48 -11.40 -15.63 -3.83
N GLY A 49 -12.20 -14.62 -3.42
CA GLY A 49 -12.19 -13.28 -4.01
C GLY A 49 -13.08 -13.12 -5.25
N ASN A 50 -13.97 -14.07 -5.52
CA ASN A 50 -14.92 -13.94 -6.62
C ASN A 50 -16.15 -13.16 -6.16
N LEU A 51 -16.66 -12.27 -7.02
CA LEU A 51 -17.88 -11.52 -6.74
C LEU A 51 -19.05 -12.46 -6.42
N LEU A 52 -19.78 -12.18 -5.36
CA LEU A 52 -21.07 -12.79 -5.07
C LEU A 52 -22.22 -11.89 -5.52
N PHE A 53 -22.33 -10.70 -4.95
CA PHE A 53 -23.36 -9.71 -5.29
C PHE A 53 -22.95 -8.32 -4.76
N TYR A 54 -23.69 -7.29 -5.21
CA TYR A 54 -23.50 -5.91 -4.79
C TYR A 54 -24.80 -5.12 -4.85
N SER A 55 -24.85 -3.97 -4.16
CA SER A 55 -26.08 -3.18 -4.00
C SER A 55 -25.79 -1.69 -3.86
N ASP A 56 -26.75 -0.85 -4.29
CA ASP A 56 -26.83 0.59 -4.00
C ASP A 56 -27.83 0.91 -2.86
N GLY A 57 -28.29 -0.12 -2.15
CA GLY A 57 -29.30 -0.01 -1.12
C GLY A 57 -30.75 -0.05 -1.64
N THR A 58 -30.96 0.13 -2.95
CA THR A 58 -32.28 0.02 -3.59
C THR A 58 -32.37 -1.12 -4.59
N ASN A 59 -31.26 -1.52 -5.17
CA ASN A 59 -31.15 -2.65 -6.09
C ASN A 59 -30.11 -3.63 -5.59
N VAL A 60 -30.30 -4.93 -5.85
CA VAL A 60 -29.29 -5.97 -5.65
C VAL A 60 -28.94 -6.59 -6.98
N TYR A 61 -27.66 -6.61 -7.29
CA TYR A 61 -27.11 -7.20 -8.53
C TYR A 61 -26.33 -8.46 -8.20
N ASP A 62 -26.57 -9.53 -8.97
CA ASP A 62 -25.81 -10.77 -8.84
C ASP A 62 -24.41 -10.66 -9.47
N LYS A 63 -23.63 -11.75 -9.40
CA LYS A 63 -22.28 -11.83 -9.97
C LYS A 63 -22.21 -11.70 -11.50
N ASN A 64 -23.36 -11.78 -12.19
CA ASN A 64 -23.48 -11.58 -13.65
C ASN A 64 -23.98 -10.15 -13.97
N HIS A 65 -24.02 -9.27 -12.97
CA HIS A 65 -24.48 -7.87 -13.08
C HIS A 65 -25.96 -7.73 -13.45
N THR A 66 -26.78 -8.72 -13.11
CA THR A 66 -28.23 -8.67 -13.32
C THR A 66 -28.97 -8.49 -12.00
N ILE A 67 -30.14 -7.83 -12.04
CA ILE A 67 -30.96 -7.67 -10.84
C ILE A 67 -31.30 -9.04 -10.27
N MET A 68 -30.95 -9.28 -9.01
CA MET A 68 -31.29 -10.48 -8.26
C MET A 68 -32.80 -10.47 -7.99
N ASN A 69 -33.47 -11.60 -8.15
CA ASN A 69 -34.91 -11.69 -7.91
C ASN A 69 -35.20 -12.13 -6.48
N TYR A 70 -36.39 -11.79 -6.02
CA TYR A 70 -37.03 -12.44 -4.87
C TYR A 70 -37.45 -13.87 -5.23
N THR A 71 -37.69 -14.71 -4.23
CA THR A 71 -38.14 -16.09 -4.46
C THR A 71 -39.55 -16.20 -5.07
N ASP A 72 -40.35 -15.14 -5.03
CA ASP A 72 -41.64 -15.04 -5.75
C ASP A 72 -41.47 -14.70 -7.24
N GLY A 73 -40.24 -14.46 -7.71
CA GLY A 73 -39.91 -14.09 -9.08
C GLY A 73 -39.95 -12.59 -9.39
N THR A 74 -40.31 -11.75 -8.43
CA THR A 74 -40.26 -10.30 -8.60
C THR A 74 -38.82 -9.79 -8.53
N PRO A 75 -38.46 -8.69 -9.24
CA PRO A 75 -37.11 -8.14 -9.21
C PRO A 75 -36.75 -7.56 -7.84
N GLY A 76 -35.54 -7.82 -7.34
CA GLY A 76 -34.97 -7.24 -6.13
C GLY A 76 -34.49 -5.81 -6.34
N ASN A 77 -35.45 -4.96 -6.68
CA ASN A 77 -35.31 -3.52 -6.79
C ASN A 77 -36.33 -2.83 -5.86
N ASN A 78 -36.17 -1.54 -5.60
CA ASN A 78 -36.97 -0.78 -4.63
C ASN A 78 -36.82 -1.27 -3.17
N LEU A 79 -35.62 -1.75 -2.81
CA LEU A 79 -35.30 -2.00 -1.41
C LEU A 79 -35.43 -0.70 -0.59
N LEU A 80 -35.51 -0.81 0.73
CA LEU A 80 -35.76 0.31 1.63
C LEU A 80 -34.49 1.13 1.99
N GLY A 81 -33.42 1.00 1.23
CA GLY A 81 -32.25 1.88 1.32
C GLY A 81 -32.39 3.12 0.44
N ASP A 82 -31.30 3.87 0.32
CA ASP A 82 -31.20 5.05 -0.54
C ASP A 82 -29.80 5.18 -1.15
N PRO A 83 -29.66 5.38 -2.48
CA PRO A 83 -28.37 5.54 -3.14
C PRO A 83 -27.67 6.88 -2.83
N SER A 84 -28.35 7.79 -2.13
CA SER A 84 -27.78 9.04 -1.62
C SER A 84 -27.42 8.97 -0.12
N ALA A 85 -27.64 7.84 0.55
CA ALA A 85 -27.16 7.65 1.92
C ALA A 85 -25.64 7.40 1.91
N ALA A 86 -24.89 8.06 2.80
CA ALA A 86 -23.43 7.94 2.87
C ALA A 86 -22.95 6.46 2.92
N GLN A 87 -23.71 5.59 3.60
CA GLN A 87 -23.44 4.15 3.74
C GLN A 87 -24.74 3.37 3.49
N SER A 88 -25.21 3.33 2.24
CA SER A 88 -26.57 2.81 1.90
C SER A 88 -26.77 1.32 2.18
N GLY A 89 -25.70 0.55 2.42
CA GLY A 89 -25.81 -0.87 2.74
C GLY A 89 -24.56 -1.46 3.39
N MET A 90 -24.79 -2.54 4.15
CA MET A 90 -23.76 -3.38 4.74
C MET A 90 -24.12 -4.85 4.55
N ILE A 91 -23.17 -5.65 4.06
CA ILE A 91 -23.38 -7.08 3.84
C ILE A 91 -22.66 -7.87 4.93
N ILE A 92 -23.39 -8.78 5.59
CA ILE A 92 -22.86 -9.63 6.66
C ILE A 92 -23.22 -11.10 6.36
N PRO A 93 -22.26 -12.03 6.31
CA PRO A 93 -22.55 -13.44 6.16
C PRO A 93 -23.22 -13.98 7.45
N LYS A 94 -24.21 -14.87 7.32
CA LYS A 94 -24.75 -15.58 8.48
C LYS A 94 -23.69 -16.53 9.03
N PRO A 95 -23.34 -16.43 10.33
CA PRO A 95 -22.39 -17.34 10.94
C PRO A 95 -22.75 -18.80 10.73
N LEU A 96 -21.76 -19.64 10.44
CA LEU A 96 -21.88 -21.07 10.17
C LEU A 96 -22.75 -21.44 8.94
N SER A 97 -23.11 -20.47 8.10
CA SER A 97 -23.75 -20.69 6.81
C SER A 97 -22.75 -20.46 5.66
N ASN A 98 -22.86 -21.27 4.61
CA ASN A 98 -22.05 -21.11 3.40
C ASN A 98 -22.79 -20.37 2.27
N SER A 99 -24.08 -20.03 2.47
CA SER A 99 -24.92 -19.46 1.40
C SER A 99 -25.79 -18.30 1.83
N ILE A 100 -26.02 -18.08 3.13
CA ILE A 100 -26.92 -17.06 3.63
C ILE A 100 -26.15 -15.77 3.98
N TYR A 101 -26.66 -14.66 3.49
CA TYR A 101 -26.13 -13.31 3.72
C TYR A 101 -27.25 -12.36 4.12
N TYR A 102 -26.95 -11.37 4.95
CA TYR A 102 -27.81 -10.28 5.32
C TYR A 102 -27.33 -8.99 4.65
N LEU A 103 -28.21 -8.34 3.90
CA LEU A 103 -28.00 -7.00 3.36
C LEU A 103 -28.78 -6.01 4.23
N PHE A 104 -28.08 -5.27 5.08
CA PHE A 104 -28.67 -4.18 5.86
C PHE A 104 -28.73 -2.92 5.02
N THR A 105 -29.83 -2.16 5.15
CA THR A 105 -30.04 -0.92 4.42
C THR A 105 -30.39 0.22 5.37
N VAL A 106 -29.84 1.39 5.08
CA VAL A 106 -30.16 2.66 5.74
C VAL A 106 -30.71 3.64 4.71
N THR A 107 -31.39 4.65 5.17
CA THR A 107 -32.04 5.67 4.35
C THR A 107 -31.27 6.97 4.36
N ASP A 108 -31.53 7.86 3.39
CA ASP A 108 -31.09 9.25 3.47
C ASP A 108 -31.85 10.03 4.57
N ASN A 109 -31.32 11.18 4.95
CA ASN A 109 -31.87 12.00 6.04
C ASN A 109 -33.25 12.61 5.74
N ASN A 110 -33.76 12.48 4.53
CA ASN A 110 -35.07 13.01 4.11
C ASN A 110 -36.15 11.94 3.95
N SER A 111 -35.79 10.69 4.17
CA SER A 111 -36.68 9.53 3.98
C SER A 111 -37.02 8.88 5.32
N SER A 112 -38.15 8.24 5.40
CA SER A 112 -38.65 7.54 6.61
C SER A 112 -38.67 6.02 6.41
N LYS A 113 -37.73 5.46 5.65
CA LYS A 113 -37.66 4.01 5.38
C LYS A 113 -37.02 3.21 6.52
N GLY A 114 -36.37 3.87 7.48
CA GLY A 114 -35.80 3.25 8.67
C GLY A 114 -34.48 2.48 8.45
N PHE A 115 -34.24 1.53 9.37
CA PHE A 115 -33.12 0.60 9.31
C PHE A 115 -33.65 -0.83 9.15
N ASN A 116 -33.31 -1.49 8.06
CA ASN A 116 -33.86 -2.78 7.66
C ASN A 116 -32.77 -3.75 7.24
N TYR A 117 -33.10 -5.05 7.15
CA TYR A 117 -32.27 -6.00 6.46
C TYR A 117 -33.07 -6.93 5.55
N TYR A 118 -32.38 -7.48 4.54
CA TYR A 118 -32.85 -8.48 3.59
C TYR A 118 -32.00 -9.72 3.73
N THR A 119 -32.62 -10.90 3.62
CA THR A 119 -31.92 -12.18 3.63
C THR A 119 -31.71 -12.68 2.21
N ILE A 120 -30.48 -13.02 1.85
CA ILE A 120 -30.08 -13.50 0.53
C ILE A 120 -29.55 -14.92 0.67
N ASP A 121 -30.10 -15.86 -0.11
CA ASP A 121 -29.59 -17.22 -0.21
C ASP A 121 -28.88 -17.44 -1.56
N MET A 122 -27.56 -17.50 -1.51
CA MET A 122 -26.69 -17.70 -2.68
C MET A 122 -26.72 -19.14 -3.23
N SER A 123 -27.34 -20.12 -2.53
CA SER A 123 -27.53 -21.47 -3.05
C SER A 123 -28.64 -21.55 -4.10
N LEU A 124 -29.52 -20.57 -4.14
CA LEU A 124 -30.64 -20.49 -5.08
C LEU A 124 -30.21 -19.97 -6.46
N ASN A 125 -31.10 -20.11 -7.42
CA ASN A 125 -30.92 -19.62 -8.81
C ASN A 125 -29.57 -20.06 -9.44
N GLY A 126 -29.20 -21.33 -9.20
CA GLY A 126 -27.94 -21.86 -9.76
C GLY A 126 -26.67 -21.21 -9.22
N GLY A 127 -26.71 -20.64 -8.02
CA GLY A 127 -25.59 -19.96 -7.38
C GLY A 127 -25.48 -18.48 -7.74
N ASN A 128 -26.54 -17.87 -8.29
CA ASN A 128 -26.66 -16.42 -8.50
C ASN A 128 -27.38 -15.71 -7.35
N GLY A 129 -28.03 -16.48 -6.46
CA GLY A 129 -28.72 -15.98 -5.30
C GLY A 129 -30.15 -15.52 -5.56
N GLN A 130 -30.93 -15.46 -4.50
CA GLN A 130 -32.27 -14.85 -4.45
C GLN A 130 -32.50 -14.23 -3.06
N LEU A 131 -33.30 -13.16 -3.02
CA LEU A 131 -33.81 -12.63 -1.77
C LEU A 131 -34.96 -13.54 -1.28
N ILE A 132 -34.95 -13.89 0.00
CA ILE A 132 -35.91 -14.81 0.61
C ILE A 132 -36.77 -14.10 1.64
N ASP A 133 -38.04 -14.54 1.78
CA ASP A 133 -38.90 -14.20 2.90
C ASP A 133 -38.50 -15.10 4.08
N GLU A 134 -37.64 -14.59 4.97
CA GLU A 134 -37.09 -15.36 6.08
C GLU A 134 -38.12 -15.79 7.08
N ASN A 135 -39.16 -14.95 7.30
CA ASN A 135 -40.19 -15.17 8.31
C ASN A 135 -41.45 -15.88 7.77
N ASN A 136 -41.56 -16.07 6.44
CA ASN A 136 -42.73 -16.56 5.74
C ASN A 136 -44.00 -15.74 6.06
N ASP A 137 -43.87 -14.43 6.20
CA ASP A 137 -44.97 -13.50 6.50
C ASP A 137 -45.42 -12.68 5.27
N GLY A 138 -44.81 -12.93 4.12
CA GLY A 138 -45.07 -12.23 2.87
C GLY A 138 -44.22 -10.98 2.68
N ASN A 139 -43.29 -10.68 3.60
CA ASN A 139 -42.34 -9.59 3.51
C ASN A 139 -40.93 -10.12 3.26
N PHE A 140 -40.23 -9.51 2.33
CA PHE A 140 -38.84 -9.86 2.01
C PHE A 140 -37.79 -9.04 2.79
N PHE A 141 -38.23 -8.21 3.73
CA PHE A 141 -37.36 -7.46 4.61
C PHE A 141 -37.85 -7.57 6.07
N VAL A 142 -36.90 -7.36 6.98
CA VAL A 142 -37.19 -7.23 8.40
C VAL A 142 -36.84 -5.80 8.83
N GLU A 143 -37.85 -5.10 9.38
CA GLU A 143 -37.66 -3.77 9.95
C GLU A 143 -37.07 -3.89 11.36
N LEU A 144 -35.87 -3.32 11.56
CA LEU A 144 -35.24 -3.22 12.87
C LEU A 144 -35.60 -1.90 13.57
N GLN A 145 -35.63 -0.82 12.80
CA GLN A 145 -36.07 0.50 13.28
C GLN A 145 -36.86 1.21 12.18
N GLY A 146 -38.02 1.72 12.50
CA GLY A 146 -38.89 2.45 11.58
C GLY A 146 -38.69 3.96 11.63
N GLY A 147 -39.21 4.65 10.63
CA GLY A 147 -39.25 6.10 10.57
C GLY A 147 -37.91 6.73 10.06
N ASN A 148 -37.71 8.00 10.41
CA ASN A 148 -36.47 8.69 10.06
C ASN A 148 -35.28 8.03 10.75
N TRP A 149 -34.19 7.89 10.02
CA TRP A 149 -32.97 7.25 10.52
C TRP A 149 -31.73 7.98 10.01
N THR A 150 -30.54 7.54 10.42
CA THR A 150 -29.26 8.08 9.92
C THR A 150 -28.77 7.28 8.72
N GLU A 151 -27.82 7.84 7.98
CA GLU A 151 -27.10 7.21 6.86
C GLU A 151 -25.95 6.30 7.32
N LYS A 152 -25.86 6.03 8.64
CA LYS A 152 -24.68 5.46 9.30
C LYS A 152 -24.88 3.98 9.61
N VAL A 153 -23.93 3.15 9.17
CA VAL A 153 -23.87 1.73 9.52
C VAL A 153 -22.41 1.24 9.49
N ALA A 154 -22.02 0.47 10.49
CA ALA A 154 -20.71 -0.18 10.53
C ALA A 154 -20.84 -1.57 11.14
N ALA A 155 -19.92 -2.47 10.80
CA ALA A 155 -19.91 -3.83 11.33
C ALA A 155 -18.50 -4.30 11.70
N VAL A 156 -18.45 -5.19 12.70
CA VAL A 156 -17.21 -5.81 13.18
C VAL A 156 -17.51 -7.23 13.68
N LYS A 157 -16.49 -8.08 13.70
CA LYS A 157 -16.57 -9.42 14.33
C LYS A 157 -16.70 -9.27 15.84
N GLY A 158 -17.60 -10.04 16.46
CA GLY A 158 -17.71 -10.11 17.91
C GLY A 158 -16.58 -10.94 18.53
N GLN A 159 -16.28 -10.70 19.81
CA GLN A 159 -15.33 -11.53 20.57
C GLN A 159 -15.89 -12.93 20.88
N VAL A 160 -17.23 -13.06 20.93
CA VAL A 160 -17.88 -14.38 21.01
C VAL A 160 -17.72 -15.08 19.67
N CYS A 161 -17.44 -16.39 19.71
CA CYS A 161 -17.27 -17.20 18.52
C CYS A 161 -18.47 -17.13 17.58
N ASN A 162 -18.20 -16.98 16.28
CA ASN A 162 -19.22 -16.97 15.23
C ASN A 162 -20.29 -15.90 15.46
N THR A 163 -19.85 -14.68 15.83
CA THR A 163 -20.74 -13.53 15.96
C THR A 163 -20.19 -12.31 15.22
N PHE A 164 -21.13 -11.45 14.83
CA PHE A 164 -20.85 -10.10 14.32
C PHE A 164 -21.72 -9.10 15.08
N TRP A 165 -21.23 -7.90 15.18
CA TRP A 165 -22.00 -6.74 15.56
C TRP A 165 -22.23 -5.84 14.35
N ILE A 166 -23.46 -5.42 14.14
CA ILE A 166 -23.78 -4.30 13.27
C ILE A 166 -24.28 -3.13 14.12
N VAL A 167 -23.70 -1.97 13.89
CA VAL A 167 -23.95 -0.75 14.67
C VAL A 167 -24.49 0.32 13.75
N THR A 168 -25.58 0.95 14.16
CA THR A 168 -26.15 2.16 13.58
C THR A 168 -26.40 3.19 14.67
N ALA A 169 -26.86 4.39 14.33
CA ALA A 169 -27.08 5.44 15.31
C ALA A 169 -28.32 6.26 14.99
N PHE A 170 -28.95 6.83 16.01
CA PHE A 170 -30.01 7.80 15.85
C PHE A 170 -30.08 8.74 17.07
N ASN A 171 -30.17 10.05 16.82
CA ASN A 171 -30.09 11.09 17.85
C ASN A 171 -28.80 10.98 18.66
N ASN A 172 -28.88 10.65 19.95
CA ASN A 172 -27.76 10.45 20.85
C ASN A 172 -27.63 9.00 21.33
N ASN A 173 -28.09 8.04 20.54
CA ASN A 173 -27.98 6.62 20.85
C ASN A 173 -27.33 5.85 19.70
N PHE A 174 -26.47 4.90 20.07
CA PHE A 174 -26.02 3.81 19.20
C PHE A 174 -26.88 2.58 19.43
N TYR A 175 -27.16 1.85 18.37
CA TYR A 175 -27.93 0.61 18.36
C TYR A 175 -27.05 -0.48 17.78
N SER A 176 -26.62 -1.43 18.61
CA SER A 176 -25.77 -2.56 18.21
C SER A 176 -26.62 -3.83 18.18
N TYR A 177 -26.71 -4.46 17.02
CA TYR A 177 -27.43 -5.71 16.82
C TYR A 177 -26.46 -6.88 16.70
N LEU A 178 -26.70 -7.94 17.48
CA LEU A 178 -25.92 -9.16 17.41
C LEU A 178 -26.39 -10.03 16.24
N ILE A 179 -25.44 -10.59 15.53
CA ILE A 179 -25.67 -11.58 14.46
C ILE A 179 -24.91 -12.83 14.83
N ASP A 180 -25.61 -13.95 14.98
CA ASP A 180 -25.05 -15.25 15.31
C ASP A 180 -25.55 -16.35 14.36
N PHE A 181 -25.30 -17.60 14.70
CA PHE A 181 -25.76 -18.74 13.91
C PHE A 181 -27.31 -18.87 13.84
N ASN A 182 -28.05 -18.26 14.78
CA ASN A 182 -29.52 -18.20 14.74
C ASN A 182 -30.03 -17.12 13.78
N GLY A 183 -29.20 -16.10 13.48
CA GLY A 183 -29.55 -14.97 12.62
C GLY A 183 -29.33 -13.63 13.32
N VAL A 184 -30.12 -12.64 12.94
CA VAL A 184 -30.06 -11.28 13.48
C VAL A 184 -30.95 -11.20 14.73
N ASP A 185 -30.37 -10.85 15.89
CA ASP A 185 -31.15 -10.51 17.06
C ASP A 185 -31.79 -9.13 16.85
N SER A 186 -33.11 -9.07 16.76
CA SER A 186 -33.83 -7.82 16.54
C SER A 186 -33.85 -6.88 17.75
N THR A 187 -33.34 -7.33 18.91
CA THR A 187 -33.26 -6.54 20.14
C THR A 187 -31.86 -5.91 20.26
N PRO A 188 -31.67 -4.61 20.00
CA PRO A 188 -30.35 -4.00 20.05
C PRO A 188 -29.86 -3.77 21.48
N ILE A 189 -28.56 -3.78 21.66
CA ILE A 189 -27.91 -3.09 22.77
C ILE A 189 -27.92 -1.59 22.45
N ILE A 190 -28.53 -0.80 23.33
CA ILE A 190 -28.67 0.66 23.18
C ILE A 190 -27.69 1.35 24.11
N SER A 191 -26.75 2.12 23.51
CA SER A 191 -25.76 2.92 24.24
C SER A 191 -26.06 4.40 24.05
N SER A 192 -26.40 5.10 25.14
CA SER A 192 -26.65 6.55 25.09
C SER A 192 -25.37 7.34 25.31
N VAL A 193 -25.15 8.37 24.49
CA VAL A 193 -24.00 9.27 24.53
C VAL A 193 -24.45 10.72 24.73
N SER A 194 -23.51 11.62 25.04
CA SER A 194 -23.86 13.01 25.32
C SER A 194 -24.11 13.82 24.05
N SER A 195 -23.32 13.58 23.01
CA SER A 195 -23.43 14.27 21.73
C SER A 195 -24.55 13.71 20.86
N ARG A 196 -25.21 14.60 20.12
CA ARG A 196 -26.13 14.16 19.06
C ARG A 196 -25.34 13.62 17.88
N ILE A 197 -25.72 12.47 17.39
CA ILE A 197 -25.18 11.88 16.17
C ILE A 197 -25.95 12.49 14.99
N ASP A 198 -25.22 13.13 14.09
CA ASP A 198 -25.79 13.69 12.86
C ASP A 198 -26.24 12.57 11.91
N GLU A 199 -27.22 12.85 11.10
CA GLU A 199 -27.74 11.89 10.13
C GLU A 199 -26.71 11.57 9.04
N ARG A 200 -25.85 12.53 8.64
CA ARG A 200 -24.89 12.45 7.53
C ARG A 200 -23.47 12.21 7.99
N GLY A 201 -22.66 11.65 7.08
CA GLY A 201 -21.25 11.30 7.28
C GLY A 201 -21.07 9.87 7.78
N TYR A 202 -19.84 9.44 7.85
CA TYR A 202 -19.49 8.03 8.08
C TYR A 202 -19.47 7.63 9.55
N LEU A 203 -19.86 6.38 9.78
CA LEU A 203 -19.65 5.62 11.01
C LEU A 203 -18.64 4.50 10.70
N LYS A 204 -17.60 4.34 11.52
CA LYS A 204 -16.61 3.29 11.34
C LYS A 204 -16.26 2.62 12.66
N LEU A 205 -16.12 1.29 12.62
CA LEU A 205 -15.53 0.49 13.68
C LEU A 205 -14.07 0.18 13.34
N SER A 206 -13.19 0.22 14.33
CA SER A 206 -11.78 -0.15 14.11
C SER A 206 -11.66 -1.65 13.79
N PRO A 207 -10.67 -2.07 12.99
CA PRO A 207 -10.44 -3.48 12.66
C PRO A 207 -10.31 -4.40 13.89
N ASP A 208 -9.72 -3.91 14.99
CA ASP A 208 -9.57 -4.63 16.26
C ASP A 208 -10.87 -4.68 17.10
N GLY A 209 -11.93 -3.99 16.68
CA GLY A 209 -13.22 -3.96 17.35
C GLY A 209 -13.24 -3.23 18.69
N THR A 210 -12.29 -2.33 18.96
CA THR A 210 -12.17 -1.62 20.25
C THR A 210 -12.64 -0.16 20.21
N LYS A 211 -12.76 0.42 19.01
CA LYS A 211 -13.11 1.83 18.81
C LYS A 211 -14.18 2.01 17.74
N LEU A 212 -14.90 3.10 17.88
CA LEU A 212 -15.92 3.56 16.93
C LEU A 212 -15.68 5.03 16.66
N ALA A 213 -15.59 5.41 15.38
CA ALA A 213 -15.45 6.80 14.94
C ALA A 213 -16.71 7.26 14.22
N VAL A 214 -17.13 8.48 14.51
CA VAL A 214 -18.29 9.14 13.91
C VAL A 214 -17.87 10.46 13.30
N ALA A 215 -18.19 10.68 12.03
CA ALA A 215 -18.14 11.97 11.37
C ALA A 215 -19.54 12.58 11.38
N ASN A 216 -19.74 13.69 12.08
CA ASN A 216 -21.00 14.43 12.17
C ASN A 216 -20.90 15.70 11.33
N GLN A 217 -21.45 15.67 10.11
CA GLN A 217 -21.27 16.78 9.17
C GLN A 217 -21.93 18.07 9.65
N GLY A 218 -23.20 18.02 10.08
CA GLY A 218 -23.95 19.22 10.45
C GLY A 218 -23.39 19.95 11.68
N PRO A 219 -23.04 19.27 12.78
CA PRO A 219 -22.35 19.88 13.93
C PRO A 219 -20.88 20.25 13.67
N GLU A 220 -20.29 19.85 12.57
CA GLU A 220 -18.84 20.00 12.27
C GLU A 220 -17.96 19.29 13.31
N GLU A 221 -18.35 18.08 13.72
CA GLU A 221 -17.66 17.32 14.77
C GLU A 221 -17.28 15.91 14.29
N ALA A 222 -16.08 15.46 14.62
CA ALA A 222 -15.72 14.05 14.54
C ALA A 222 -15.33 13.54 15.93
N ILE A 223 -15.90 12.41 16.32
CA ILE A 223 -15.84 11.89 17.69
C ILE A 223 -15.41 10.43 17.66
N ILE A 224 -14.54 10.04 18.59
CA ILE A 224 -14.14 8.66 18.85
C ILE A 224 -14.78 8.20 20.16
N TYR A 225 -15.32 6.97 20.14
CA TYR A 225 -15.84 6.24 21.30
C TYR A 225 -15.06 4.94 21.48
N ASN A 226 -15.04 4.36 22.68
CA ASN A 226 -14.66 2.96 22.87
C ASN A 226 -15.86 2.06 22.57
N PHE A 227 -15.57 0.95 21.89
CA PHE A 227 -16.53 -0.10 21.59
C PHE A 227 -16.10 -1.41 22.27
N ASP A 228 -17.05 -2.12 22.85
CA ASP A 228 -16.82 -3.45 23.43
C ASP A 228 -17.42 -4.51 22.50
N SER A 229 -16.60 -5.19 21.72
CA SER A 229 -17.05 -6.25 20.82
C SER A 229 -17.46 -7.57 21.51
N LEU A 230 -17.32 -7.66 22.86
CA LEU A 230 -17.89 -8.75 23.64
C LEU A 230 -19.38 -8.50 23.93
N THR A 231 -19.74 -7.27 24.29
CA THR A 231 -21.10 -6.90 24.74
C THR A 231 -21.90 -6.11 23.71
N GLY A 232 -21.26 -5.50 22.72
CA GLY A 232 -21.86 -4.57 21.76
C GLY A 232 -22.08 -3.16 22.32
N GLU A 233 -21.57 -2.86 23.51
CA GLU A 233 -21.73 -1.55 24.14
C GLU A 233 -20.77 -0.50 23.55
N VAL A 234 -21.28 0.71 23.34
CA VAL A 234 -20.50 1.92 23.05
C VAL A 234 -20.36 2.72 24.34
N ALA A 235 -19.14 2.92 24.81
CA ALA A 235 -18.91 3.69 26.02
C ALA A 235 -19.13 5.18 25.79
N ASN A 236 -19.76 5.87 26.76
CA ASN A 236 -19.93 7.32 26.73
C ASN A 236 -18.61 8.03 27.14
N ASN A 237 -17.55 7.87 26.32
CA ASN A 237 -16.24 8.47 26.51
C ASN A 237 -15.84 9.27 25.27
N GLU A 238 -16.52 10.36 25.02
CA GLU A 238 -16.37 11.18 23.82
C GLU A 238 -14.97 11.80 23.72
N ILE A 239 -14.26 11.50 22.62
CA ILE A 239 -12.98 12.13 22.26
C ILE A 239 -13.21 12.87 20.96
N PHE A 240 -13.33 14.20 21.04
CA PHE A 240 -13.49 15.05 19.87
C PHE A 240 -12.14 15.19 19.17
N VAL A 241 -12.06 14.77 17.91
CA VAL A 241 -10.87 14.94 17.06
C VAL A 241 -11.03 16.06 16.04
N VAL A 242 -12.28 16.37 15.65
CA VAL A 242 -12.67 17.63 15.02
C VAL A 242 -13.74 18.25 15.91
N GLU A 243 -13.53 19.50 16.33
CA GLU A 243 -14.44 20.24 17.19
C GLU A 243 -15.26 21.23 16.37
N SER A 244 -16.50 21.46 16.77
CA SER A 244 -17.39 22.43 16.16
C SER A 244 -16.72 23.80 16.07
N PHE A 245 -16.81 24.43 14.89
CA PHE A 245 -16.22 25.74 14.62
C PHE A 245 -14.69 25.83 14.76
N SER A 246 -13.98 24.68 14.71
CA SER A 246 -12.51 24.66 14.74
C SER A 246 -11.86 25.28 13.49
N GLY A 247 -12.62 25.46 12.42
CA GLY A 247 -12.13 25.89 11.10
C GLY A 247 -11.53 24.75 10.27
N ASP A 248 -11.66 23.51 10.74
CA ASP A 248 -11.22 22.32 9.99
C ASP A 248 -12.18 21.98 8.85
N GLY A 249 -13.44 22.42 8.93
CA GLY A 249 -14.52 22.11 8.01
C GLY A 249 -15.48 21.03 8.51
N GLU A 250 -16.46 20.69 7.68
CA GLU A 250 -17.48 19.67 7.94
C GLU A 250 -16.88 18.26 7.75
N PRO A 251 -16.73 17.41 8.79
CA PRO A 251 -16.22 16.06 8.63
C PRO A 251 -17.23 15.16 7.92
N TYR A 252 -16.74 14.33 7.00
CA TYR A 252 -17.57 13.41 6.24
C TYR A 252 -17.05 11.98 6.23
N GLY A 253 -15.88 11.72 5.64
CA GLY A 253 -15.25 10.40 5.63
C GLY A 253 -14.48 10.14 6.92
N ALA A 254 -14.53 8.92 7.38
CA ALA A 254 -13.73 8.40 8.49
C ALA A 254 -13.20 7.01 8.15
N GLU A 255 -11.92 6.72 8.47
CA GLU A 255 -11.38 5.37 8.31
C GLU A 255 -10.20 5.14 9.26
N PHE A 256 -10.13 3.93 9.81
CA PHE A 256 -9.01 3.48 10.62
C PHE A 256 -7.91 2.87 9.76
N SER A 257 -6.65 3.02 10.20
CA SER A 257 -5.59 2.17 9.68
C SER A 257 -5.85 0.71 10.03
N VAL A 258 -5.31 -0.20 9.24
CA VAL A 258 -5.54 -1.64 9.41
C VAL A 258 -5.05 -2.16 10.77
N ASP A 259 -4.04 -1.52 11.40
CA ASP A 259 -3.54 -1.81 12.75
C ASP A 259 -4.32 -1.12 13.87
N SER A 260 -5.40 -0.40 13.54
CA SER A 260 -6.26 0.33 14.48
C SER A 260 -5.54 1.42 15.30
N LYS A 261 -4.31 1.83 14.91
CA LYS A 261 -3.52 2.83 15.65
C LYS A 261 -3.62 4.24 15.08
N LYS A 262 -4.12 4.40 13.87
CA LYS A 262 -4.35 5.69 13.24
C LYS A 262 -5.81 5.82 12.82
N LEU A 263 -6.31 7.05 12.87
CA LEU A 263 -7.62 7.43 12.33
C LEU A 263 -7.41 8.53 11.29
N TYR A 264 -8.09 8.39 10.17
CA TYR A 264 -8.16 9.40 9.11
C TYR A 264 -9.55 10.00 9.08
N ILE A 265 -9.63 11.33 9.00
CA ILE A 265 -10.88 12.08 8.85
C ILE A 265 -10.75 13.03 7.67
N SER A 266 -11.66 12.93 6.72
CA SER A 266 -11.81 13.93 5.67
C SER A 266 -12.82 14.99 6.07
N THR A 267 -12.55 16.24 5.72
CA THR A 267 -13.46 17.38 5.93
C THR A 267 -13.60 18.17 4.64
N VAL A 268 -14.70 18.93 4.54
CA VAL A 268 -14.95 19.87 3.45
C VAL A 268 -15.33 21.22 4.04
N SER A 269 -14.90 22.32 3.42
CA SER A 269 -15.35 23.64 3.83
C SER A 269 -16.85 23.80 3.60
N GLU A 270 -17.52 24.68 4.39
CA GLU A 270 -18.96 24.84 4.42
C GLU A 270 -19.61 24.85 3.03
N PHE A 271 -20.51 23.89 2.82
CA PHE A 271 -21.25 23.70 1.56
C PHE A 271 -22.51 24.58 1.55
N ARG A 272 -22.60 25.51 0.60
CA ARG A 272 -23.78 26.39 0.43
C ARG A 272 -24.45 26.16 -0.91
N PHE A 273 -25.57 25.45 -0.87
CA PHE A 273 -26.44 25.29 -2.02
C PHE A 273 -27.28 26.55 -2.27
N PRO A 274 -27.53 27.03 -3.52
CA PRO A 274 -27.23 26.46 -4.84
C PRO A 274 -25.99 27.05 -5.53
N ASN A 275 -25.28 28.00 -4.96
CA ASN A 275 -24.16 28.71 -5.57
C ASN A 275 -22.86 28.22 -4.92
N ASN A 276 -22.42 27.04 -5.28
CA ASN A 276 -21.17 26.49 -4.75
C ASN A 276 -19.97 27.25 -5.31
N PRO A 277 -19.26 28.00 -4.46
CA PRO A 277 -17.86 28.26 -4.77
C PRO A 277 -17.10 26.93 -4.74
N PRO A 278 -15.96 26.82 -5.40
CA PRO A 278 -15.05 25.73 -5.17
C PRO A 278 -14.81 25.58 -3.67
N VAL A 279 -14.98 24.36 -3.12
CA VAL A 279 -14.83 24.09 -1.68
C VAL A 279 -13.48 23.45 -1.40
N ASP A 280 -13.00 23.64 -0.18
CA ASP A 280 -11.73 23.06 0.26
C ASP A 280 -11.98 21.67 0.83
N TYR A 281 -11.17 20.71 0.42
CA TYR A 281 -11.09 19.38 1.00
C TYR A 281 -9.83 19.27 1.85
N LYS A 282 -9.93 18.67 3.03
CA LYS A 282 -8.78 18.36 3.89
C LYS A 282 -8.85 16.93 4.38
N LEU A 283 -7.69 16.31 4.53
CA LEU A 283 -7.52 14.98 5.09
C LEU A 283 -6.56 15.05 6.27
N PHE A 284 -7.01 14.64 7.44
CA PHE A 284 -6.23 14.64 8.68
C PHE A 284 -5.92 13.21 9.13
N GLN A 285 -4.75 13.01 9.74
CA GLN A 285 -4.41 11.82 10.52
C GLN A 285 -4.41 12.16 12.01
N PHE A 286 -4.88 11.20 12.82
CA PHE A 286 -4.81 11.21 14.29
C PHE A 286 -4.10 9.94 14.76
N ASP A 287 -3.19 10.09 15.73
CA ASP A 287 -2.50 8.96 16.38
C ASP A 287 -3.29 8.51 17.61
N LEU A 288 -3.90 7.33 17.52
CA LEU A 288 -4.73 6.75 18.59
C LEU A 288 -3.91 6.21 19.76
N THR A 289 -2.59 6.11 19.61
CA THR A 289 -1.65 5.72 20.69
C THR A 289 -1.14 6.93 21.48
N ALA A 290 -1.41 8.14 21.00
CA ALA A 290 -0.99 9.37 21.68
C ALA A 290 -1.71 9.56 23.01
N THR A 291 -1.01 10.08 24.01
CA THR A 291 -1.61 10.42 25.32
C THR A 291 -2.77 11.44 25.19
N ASN A 292 -2.69 12.31 24.18
CA ASN A 292 -3.76 13.25 23.83
C ASN A 292 -4.01 13.13 22.32
N ILE A 293 -5.02 12.36 21.96
CA ILE A 293 -5.37 12.07 20.57
C ILE A 293 -5.70 13.35 19.77
N PRO A 294 -6.53 14.29 20.25
CA PRO A 294 -6.81 15.54 19.52
C PRO A 294 -5.55 16.34 19.17
N ASN A 295 -4.56 16.36 20.06
CA ASN A 295 -3.31 17.11 19.81
C ASN A 295 -2.38 16.42 18.81
N SER A 296 -2.65 15.18 18.43
CA SER A 296 -1.87 14.44 17.42
C SER A 296 -2.32 14.75 15.98
N LYS A 297 -3.33 15.63 15.81
CA LYS A 297 -3.86 15.98 14.50
C LYS A 297 -2.78 16.51 13.56
N VAL A 298 -2.64 15.91 12.38
CA VAL A 298 -1.74 16.38 11.31
C VAL A 298 -2.51 16.40 9.98
N LEU A 299 -2.36 17.49 9.23
CA LEU A 299 -2.88 17.62 7.88
C LEU A 299 -2.02 16.77 6.94
N ILE A 300 -2.62 15.80 6.26
CA ILE A 300 -1.96 14.90 5.30
C ILE A 300 -2.10 15.44 3.87
N HIS A 301 -3.29 15.92 3.52
CA HIS A 301 -3.58 16.43 2.18
C HIS A 301 -4.63 17.52 2.23
N GLU A 302 -4.54 18.49 1.30
CA GLU A 302 -5.57 19.50 1.09
C GLU A 302 -5.73 19.85 -0.39
N GLN A 303 -6.96 20.17 -0.78
CA GLN A 303 -7.31 20.74 -2.09
C GLN A 303 -8.04 22.06 -1.84
N ILE A 304 -7.33 23.17 -2.02
CA ILE A 304 -7.90 24.50 -1.82
C ILE A 304 -8.63 24.93 -3.08
N GLY A 305 -9.94 25.09 -2.97
CA GLY A 305 -10.81 25.48 -4.06
C GLY A 305 -10.48 26.85 -4.64
N GLY A 306 -10.45 26.94 -5.97
CA GLY A 306 -10.07 28.16 -6.69
C GLY A 306 -8.56 28.42 -6.76
N SER A 307 -7.74 27.51 -6.25
CA SER A 307 -6.28 27.54 -6.45
C SER A 307 -5.88 27.17 -7.87
N ALA A 308 -4.62 27.43 -8.23
CA ALA A 308 -4.10 27.05 -9.55
C ALA A 308 -4.08 25.52 -9.77
N ASP A 309 -3.82 24.77 -8.69
CA ASP A 309 -3.73 23.30 -8.73
C ASP A 309 -5.11 22.63 -8.62
N TYR A 310 -6.08 23.28 -7.95
CA TYR A 310 -7.43 22.79 -7.71
C TYR A 310 -8.48 23.86 -8.02
N PRO A 311 -8.67 24.24 -9.30
CA PRO A 311 -9.60 25.32 -9.66
C PRO A 311 -11.06 25.01 -9.27
N GLU A 312 -11.45 23.73 -9.31
CA GLU A 312 -12.80 23.28 -8.92
C GLU A 312 -12.90 22.90 -7.43
N GLY A 313 -11.75 22.83 -6.73
CA GLY A 313 -11.66 22.36 -5.34
C GLY A 313 -11.82 20.85 -5.21
N GLY A 314 -12.10 20.40 -3.98
CA GLY A 314 -12.43 19.01 -3.66
C GLY A 314 -13.67 18.94 -2.79
N PHE A 315 -14.63 18.10 -3.15
CA PHE A 315 -15.86 17.91 -2.39
C PHE A 315 -15.74 16.71 -1.45
N ARG A 316 -16.69 16.54 -0.54
CA ARG A 316 -16.74 15.41 0.38
C ARG A 316 -16.80 14.08 -0.35
N GLY A 317 -16.10 13.08 0.18
CA GLY A 317 -16.12 11.73 -0.33
C GLY A 317 -15.65 10.73 0.72
N ALA A 318 -15.93 9.47 0.45
CA ALA A 318 -15.54 8.35 1.28
C ALA A 318 -14.02 8.19 1.30
N ILE A 319 -13.53 7.74 2.43
CA ILE A 319 -12.23 7.09 2.57
C ILE A 319 -12.48 5.67 3.07
N GLN A 320 -11.86 4.67 2.44
CA GLN A 320 -12.13 3.26 2.70
C GLN A 320 -10.86 2.43 2.69
N LEU A 321 -10.66 1.66 3.76
CA LEU A 321 -9.57 0.69 3.87
C LEU A 321 -9.77 -0.45 2.86
N GLY A 322 -8.74 -0.70 2.05
CA GLY A 322 -8.69 -1.77 1.08
C GLY A 322 -8.11 -3.07 1.64
N PRO A 323 -8.34 -4.21 0.96
CA PRO A 323 -7.78 -5.50 1.36
C PRO A 323 -6.26 -5.56 1.37
N ASP A 324 -5.61 -4.67 0.63
CA ASP A 324 -4.15 -4.51 0.57
C ASP A 324 -3.57 -3.63 1.70
N GLY A 325 -4.41 -3.22 2.65
CA GLY A 325 -4.01 -2.41 3.79
C GLY A 325 -3.84 -0.91 3.51
N LYS A 326 -4.05 -0.46 2.28
CA LYS A 326 -4.06 0.95 1.89
C LYS A 326 -5.45 1.56 2.12
N ILE A 327 -5.52 2.90 2.19
CA ILE A 327 -6.81 3.60 2.24
C ILE A 327 -7.04 4.32 0.91
N TYR A 328 -8.16 4.05 0.29
CA TYR A 328 -8.63 4.64 -0.96
C TYR A 328 -9.58 5.79 -0.68
N ALA A 329 -9.43 6.89 -1.40
CA ALA A 329 -10.25 8.08 -1.26
C ALA A 329 -10.90 8.44 -2.59
N THR A 330 -12.17 8.86 -2.54
CA THR A 330 -12.83 9.53 -3.65
C THR A 330 -13.01 11.01 -3.32
N ILE A 331 -12.55 11.89 -4.20
CA ILE A 331 -12.62 13.35 -4.01
C ILE A 331 -13.25 13.97 -5.27
N PRO A 332 -14.58 13.84 -5.45
CA PRO A 332 -15.27 14.52 -6.56
C PRO A 332 -15.21 16.04 -6.35
N THR A 333 -15.47 16.82 -7.40
CA THR A 333 -15.53 18.30 -7.27
C THR A 333 -16.95 18.80 -7.02
N THR A 334 -17.96 17.94 -7.15
CA THR A 334 -19.38 18.31 -6.98
C THR A 334 -20.24 17.14 -6.53
N TYR A 335 -21.40 17.47 -5.97
CA TYR A 335 -22.37 16.51 -5.45
C TYR A 335 -23.06 15.65 -6.54
N ALA A 336 -23.59 16.26 -7.59
CA ALA A 336 -24.54 15.56 -8.48
C ALA A 336 -24.32 15.84 -9.99
N GLN A 337 -23.21 16.46 -10.36
CA GLN A 337 -22.94 16.78 -11.76
C GLN A 337 -21.89 15.80 -12.32
N PRO A 338 -22.21 15.01 -13.37
CA PRO A 338 -21.26 14.03 -13.91
C PRO A 338 -19.91 14.60 -14.30
N ALA A 339 -19.86 15.87 -14.72
CA ALA A 339 -18.62 16.56 -15.07
C ALA A 339 -17.65 16.75 -13.87
N GLY A 340 -18.14 16.62 -12.64
CA GLY A 340 -17.34 16.78 -11.44
C GLY A 340 -17.11 15.46 -10.67
N PHE A 341 -17.51 14.32 -11.21
CA PHE A 341 -17.21 13.02 -10.62
C PHE A 341 -15.73 12.64 -10.87
N ALA A 342 -15.15 11.89 -9.95
CA ALA A 342 -13.72 11.58 -9.98
C ALA A 342 -13.43 10.40 -10.93
N PRO A 343 -12.63 10.60 -12.00
CA PRO A 343 -12.21 9.51 -12.88
C PRO A 343 -11.08 8.66 -12.31
N PHE A 344 -10.53 9.06 -11.17
CA PHE A 344 -9.47 8.36 -10.44
C PHE A 344 -9.84 8.19 -8.97
N LEU A 345 -9.18 7.25 -8.29
CA LEU A 345 -9.12 7.23 -6.84
C LEU A 345 -7.74 7.68 -6.37
N ASP A 346 -7.73 8.43 -5.26
CA ASP A 346 -6.54 8.78 -4.52
C ASP A 346 -6.21 7.68 -3.49
N VAL A 347 -4.95 7.55 -3.10
CA VAL A 347 -4.51 6.48 -2.19
C VAL A 347 -3.59 7.00 -1.09
N ILE A 348 -3.88 6.61 0.15
CA ILE A 348 -2.92 6.63 1.25
C ILE A 348 -2.19 5.29 1.22
N GLU A 349 -0.91 5.30 0.81
CA GLU A 349 -0.14 4.08 0.50
C GLU A 349 0.24 3.29 1.76
N ASN A 350 0.53 4.00 2.85
CA ASN A 350 1.04 3.43 4.10
C ASN A 350 0.32 4.02 5.33
N PRO A 351 -0.99 3.74 5.50
CA PRO A 351 -1.81 4.41 6.52
C PRO A 351 -1.43 4.09 7.97
N THR A 352 -0.59 3.09 8.23
CA THR A 352 -0.05 2.78 9.56
C THR A 352 1.13 3.64 9.97
N ALA A 353 1.75 4.35 9.01
CA ALA A 353 2.90 5.21 9.24
C ALA A 353 2.55 6.44 10.10
N ASN A 354 3.57 7.03 10.74
CA ASN A 354 3.42 8.33 11.36
C ASN A 354 3.20 9.40 10.29
N ALA A 355 2.49 10.45 10.62
CA ALA A 355 2.04 11.48 9.67
C ALA A 355 3.15 12.07 8.79
N ALA A 356 4.37 12.19 9.32
CA ALA A 356 5.53 12.71 8.56
C ALA A 356 6.00 11.76 7.44
N ASP A 357 5.67 10.47 7.55
CA ASP A 357 6.09 9.42 6.64
C ASP A 357 4.92 8.91 5.77
N VAL A 358 3.71 9.48 5.96
CA VAL A 358 2.54 9.09 5.15
C VAL A 358 2.71 9.54 3.71
N ILE A 359 2.47 8.62 2.79
CA ILE A 359 2.48 8.88 1.35
C ILE A 359 1.04 8.94 0.86
N PHE A 360 0.62 10.13 0.38
CA PHE A 360 -0.65 10.33 -0.31
C PHE A 360 -0.40 10.45 -1.80
N THR A 361 -0.94 9.53 -2.59
CA THR A 361 -0.81 9.51 -4.05
C THR A 361 -2.13 9.95 -4.68
N LYS A 362 -2.09 11.15 -5.30
CA LYS A 362 -3.22 11.67 -6.05
C LYS A 362 -3.37 10.94 -7.39
N ASP A 363 -4.62 10.76 -7.85
CA ASP A 363 -4.95 10.13 -9.14
C ASP A 363 -4.26 8.76 -9.31
N ALA A 364 -4.15 7.99 -8.21
CA ALA A 364 -3.36 6.76 -8.14
C ALA A 364 -3.97 5.61 -8.96
N ILE A 365 -5.30 5.53 -9.04
CA ILE A 365 -6.00 4.45 -9.75
C ILE A 365 -6.92 5.07 -10.81
N ASP A 366 -6.62 4.83 -12.07
CA ASP A 366 -7.50 5.17 -13.20
C ASP A 366 -8.68 4.19 -13.25
N LEU A 367 -9.91 4.71 -13.31
CA LEU A 367 -11.15 3.94 -13.33
C LEU A 367 -11.60 3.52 -14.73
N ASP A 368 -10.72 3.55 -15.72
CA ASP A 368 -10.95 3.10 -17.10
C ASP A 368 -12.20 3.73 -17.74
N GLY A 369 -12.30 5.06 -17.61
CA GLY A 369 -13.42 5.84 -18.16
C GLY A 369 -14.72 5.72 -17.36
N ARG A 370 -14.69 5.15 -16.16
CA ARG A 370 -15.78 5.17 -15.17
C ARG A 370 -15.49 6.23 -14.11
N PHE A 371 -16.45 6.46 -13.22
CA PHE A 371 -16.33 7.56 -12.27
C PHE A 371 -16.68 7.12 -10.85
N ALA A 372 -15.86 7.50 -9.90
CA ALA A 372 -16.23 7.51 -8.49
C ALA A 372 -17.09 8.76 -8.19
N THR A 373 -18.03 8.58 -7.30
CA THR A 373 -18.88 9.62 -6.74
C THR A 373 -18.44 9.86 -5.28
N GLN A 374 -19.37 10.05 -4.35
CA GLN A 374 -19.01 10.32 -2.95
C GLN A 374 -18.81 9.05 -2.11
N GLY A 375 -19.24 7.88 -2.56
CA GLY A 375 -19.25 6.64 -1.77
C GLY A 375 -18.27 5.59 -2.26
N LEU A 376 -17.77 4.80 -1.29
CA LEU A 376 -17.03 3.55 -1.49
C LEU A 376 -17.69 2.46 -0.64
N PRO A 377 -17.58 1.16 -1.04
CA PRO A 377 -18.28 0.09 -0.34
C PRO A 377 -17.70 -0.14 1.06
N PRO A 378 -18.52 -0.08 2.13
CA PRO A 378 -18.09 -0.44 3.46
C PRO A 378 -18.01 -1.97 3.61
N PHE A 379 -17.09 -2.42 4.46
CA PHE A 379 -16.91 -3.82 4.81
C PHE A 379 -16.95 -4.01 6.31
N ILE A 380 -17.16 -5.26 6.75
CA ILE A 380 -16.92 -5.65 8.12
C ILE A 380 -15.46 -5.36 8.45
N SER A 381 -15.19 -4.37 9.31
CA SER A 381 -13.84 -3.81 9.50
C SER A 381 -12.80 -4.88 9.86
N SER A 382 -13.17 -5.88 10.64
CA SER A 382 -12.29 -6.97 11.07
C SER A 382 -12.04 -8.06 10.01
N LEU A 383 -12.63 -7.98 8.81
CA LEU A 383 -12.27 -8.86 7.69
C LEU A 383 -11.02 -8.38 6.96
N ILE A 384 -10.67 -7.11 7.13
CA ILE A 384 -9.44 -6.56 6.56
C ILE A 384 -8.35 -6.71 7.61
N LEU A 385 -7.38 -7.55 7.32
CA LEU A 385 -6.32 -7.92 8.26
C LEU A 385 -5.03 -7.19 7.91
N LEU A 386 -4.19 -6.96 8.93
CA LEU A 386 -2.84 -6.46 8.71
C LEU A 386 -2.10 -7.32 7.68
N PRO A 387 -1.46 -6.72 6.67
CA PRO A 387 -0.47 -7.44 5.90
C PRO A 387 0.64 -7.90 6.86
N ILE A 388 1.14 -9.11 6.65
CA ILE A 388 2.25 -9.62 7.46
C ILE A 388 3.52 -8.90 7.05
N ASP A 389 4.23 -8.35 8.03
CA ASP A 389 5.56 -7.81 7.80
C ASP A 389 6.60 -8.92 7.85
N ILE A 390 7.21 -9.18 6.70
CA ILE A 390 8.41 -9.99 6.58
C ILE A 390 9.60 -9.04 6.56
N SER A 391 10.60 -9.32 7.37
CA SER A 391 11.86 -8.57 7.36
C SER A 391 13.03 -9.47 7.00
N ASP A 392 14.04 -8.88 6.37
CA ASP A 392 15.34 -9.50 6.15
C ASP A 392 16.23 -9.41 7.41
N ASP A 393 17.45 -9.95 7.32
CA ASP A 393 18.44 -9.93 8.39
C ASP A 393 18.82 -8.52 8.86
N SER A 394 18.61 -7.49 8.05
CA SER A 394 18.86 -6.09 8.40
C SER A 394 17.70 -5.44 9.16
N GLY A 395 16.56 -6.13 9.28
CA GLY A 395 15.30 -5.62 9.83
C GLY A 395 14.51 -4.76 8.86
N THR A 396 14.82 -4.81 7.56
CA THR A 396 14.09 -4.09 6.51
C THR A 396 12.87 -4.90 6.11
N THR A 397 11.69 -4.29 6.13
CA THR A 397 10.44 -4.90 5.65
C THR A 397 10.49 -5.07 4.13
N ILE A 398 10.15 -6.28 3.65
CA ILE A 398 10.35 -6.70 2.25
C ILE A 398 9.07 -7.08 1.52
N ASN A 399 7.91 -6.90 2.10
CA ASN A 399 6.63 -7.28 1.47
C ASN A 399 6.46 -6.62 0.10
N ASN A 400 6.03 -7.41 -0.89
CA ASN A 400 5.79 -6.96 -2.28
C ASN A 400 7.01 -6.31 -2.96
N GLN A 401 8.24 -6.69 -2.56
CA GLN A 401 9.47 -6.17 -3.15
C GLN A 401 10.11 -7.17 -4.12
N ASP A 402 10.85 -6.63 -5.07
CA ASP A 402 11.79 -7.36 -5.91
C ASP A 402 13.19 -7.23 -5.31
N LEU A 403 13.66 -8.29 -4.68
CA LEU A 403 14.94 -8.35 -3.97
C LEU A 403 16.03 -8.86 -4.90
N LYS A 404 17.22 -8.26 -4.81
CA LYS A 404 18.37 -8.63 -5.64
C LYS A 404 19.51 -9.08 -4.77
N TYR A 405 20.06 -10.25 -5.08
CA TYR A 405 21.17 -10.89 -4.36
C TYR A 405 22.24 -11.39 -5.35
N CYS A 406 23.42 -11.68 -4.83
CA CYS A 406 24.49 -12.29 -5.60
C CYS A 406 24.58 -13.79 -5.30
N ILE A 407 25.07 -14.58 -6.24
CA ILE A 407 25.41 -15.99 -6.00
C ILE A 407 26.38 -16.05 -4.81
N GLY A 408 26.09 -16.95 -3.87
CA GLY A 408 26.86 -17.15 -2.66
C GLY A 408 26.38 -16.32 -1.45
N ASP A 409 25.42 -15.41 -1.64
CA ASP A 409 24.84 -14.68 -0.51
C ASP A 409 24.02 -15.60 0.40
N ASN A 410 23.93 -15.23 1.66
CA ASN A 410 23.04 -15.84 2.63
C ASN A 410 22.00 -14.80 3.06
N VAL A 411 20.74 -15.20 3.12
CA VAL A 411 19.68 -14.32 3.59
C VAL A 411 18.69 -15.11 4.45
N THR A 412 18.21 -14.48 5.51
CA THR A 412 17.15 -15.01 6.36
C THR A 412 15.97 -14.04 6.36
N PHE A 413 14.78 -14.58 6.16
CA PHE A 413 13.53 -13.84 6.28
C PHE A 413 12.81 -14.27 7.54
N VAL A 414 12.34 -13.30 8.31
CA VAL A 414 11.65 -13.51 9.58
C VAL A 414 10.36 -12.72 9.64
N ILE A 415 9.40 -13.24 10.40
CA ILE A 415 8.15 -12.54 10.66
C ILE A 415 8.38 -11.63 11.87
N THR A 416 8.13 -10.34 11.72
CA THR A 416 8.41 -9.33 12.76
C THR A 416 7.21 -8.94 13.59
N ASP A 417 5.98 -9.37 13.22
CA ASP A 417 4.78 -9.05 13.99
C ASP A 417 4.65 -9.93 15.25
N PRO A 418 4.93 -9.39 16.45
CA PRO A 418 4.82 -10.15 17.69
C PRO A 418 3.37 -10.47 18.07
N THR A 419 2.36 -9.81 17.48
CA THR A 419 0.95 -10.05 17.81
C THR A 419 0.46 -11.37 17.24
N LEU A 420 1.02 -11.82 16.13
CA LEU A 420 0.75 -13.14 15.54
C LEU A 420 1.21 -14.29 16.44
N ILE A 421 2.23 -14.07 17.25
CA ILE A 421 2.84 -15.10 18.12
C ILE A 421 2.25 -15.08 19.54
N SER A 422 1.67 -13.95 19.99
CA SER A 422 1.26 -13.73 21.38
C SER A 422 -0.23 -13.94 21.68
N GLY A 423 -1.09 -14.11 20.68
CA GLY A 423 -2.56 -14.09 20.82
C GLY A 423 -3.23 -15.39 21.30
N GLY A 424 -2.51 -16.39 21.81
CA GLY A 424 -3.09 -17.68 22.26
C GLY A 424 -3.51 -18.61 21.10
N SER A 425 -3.27 -18.22 19.86
CA SER A 425 -3.44 -19.04 18.65
C SER A 425 -2.13 -19.78 18.35
N THR A 426 -2.23 -21.00 17.82
CA THR A 426 -1.05 -21.72 17.33
C THR A 426 -0.90 -21.39 15.84
N PRO A 427 0.12 -20.63 15.44
CA PRO A 427 0.35 -20.35 14.02
C PRO A 427 0.90 -21.58 13.31
N ALA A 428 0.38 -21.85 12.11
CA ALA A 428 0.97 -22.77 11.14
C ALA A 428 1.56 -21.92 9.99
N PHE A 429 2.83 -22.15 9.69
CA PHE A 429 3.57 -21.43 8.66
C PHE A 429 3.83 -22.33 7.45
N GLU A 430 3.74 -21.76 6.26
CA GLU A 430 4.13 -22.41 5.02
C GLU A 430 4.80 -21.38 4.09
N TRP A 431 6.11 -21.55 3.88
CA TRP A 431 6.84 -20.82 2.86
C TRP A 431 6.90 -21.67 1.59
N SER A 432 6.46 -21.14 0.50
CA SER A 432 6.52 -21.77 -0.81
C SER A 432 7.33 -20.94 -1.79
N PHE A 433 8.02 -21.65 -2.70
CA PHE A 433 8.84 -21.10 -3.76
C PHE A 433 8.30 -21.54 -5.11
N ASN A 434 8.16 -20.58 -6.02
CA ASN A 434 7.74 -20.77 -7.40
C ASN A 434 8.84 -20.31 -8.35
N ASP A 435 9.42 -21.24 -9.12
CA ASP A 435 10.46 -20.99 -10.11
C ASP A 435 9.90 -20.53 -11.48
N GLY A 436 8.60 -20.24 -11.57
CA GLY A 436 7.88 -19.94 -12.81
C GLY A 436 7.27 -21.17 -13.50
N THR A 437 7.60 -22.39 -13.06
CA THR A 437 7.08 -23.65 -13.60
C THR A 437 6.50 -24.57 -12.52
N ASN A 438 7.11 -24.61 -11.36
CA ASN A 438 6.75 -25.46 -10.24
C ASN A 438 6.70 -24.66 -8.93
N THR A 439 5.78 -25.04 -8.06
CA THR A 439 5.72 -24.53 -6.69
C THR A 439 6.09 -25.63 -5.71
N SER A 440 6.95 -25.33 -4.75
CA SER A 440 7.38 -26.27 -3.70
C SER A 440 7.40 -25.57 -2.34
N VAL A 441 7.06 -26.32 -1.27
CA VAL A 441 7.21 -25.85 0.10
C VAL A 441 8.69 -25.88 0.49
N VAL A 442 9.21 -24.77 0.99
CA VAL A 442 10.63 -24.59 1.33
C VAL A 442 10.88 -24.41 2.83
N SER A 443 9.87 -23.99 3.60
CA SER A 443 9.92 -23.97 5.07
C SER A 443 8.51 -24.03 5.67
N THR A 444 8.40 -24.53 6.92
CA THR A 444 7.16 -24.55 7.70
C THR A 444 7.36 -23.94 9.11
N THR A 445 8.36 -23.10 9.25
CA THR A 445 8.66 -22.37 10.50
C THR A 445 8.40 -20.87 10.33
N ASP A 446 8.52 -20.11 11.38
CA ASP A 446 8.41 -18.65 11.42
C ASP A 446 9.52 -17.91 10.64
N ARG A 447 10.44 -18.67 10.04
CA ARG A 447 11.58 -18.13 9.29
C ARG A 447 11.88 -18.93 8.03
N LEU A 448 12.50 -18.28 7.06
CA LEU A 448 13.05 -18.88 5.85
C LEU A 448 14.53 -18.54 5.75
N ASP A 449 15.39 -19.56 5.83
CA ASP A 449 16.84 -19.42 5.64
C ASP A 449 17.20 -19.87 4.22
N LEU A 450 17.79 -18.97 3.44
CA LEU A 450 18.33 -19.24 2.12
C LEU A 450 19.86 -19.06 2.18
N LEU A 451 20.57 -20.16 2.12
CA LEU A 451 22.03 -20.20 2.27
C LEU A 451 22.68 -20.52 0.92
N ASP A 452 23.82 -19.86 0.63
CA ASP A 452 24.61 -20.06 -0.58
C ASP A 452 23.74 -19.94 -1.83
N LEU A 453 23.12 -18.77 -2.01
CA LEU A 453 22.17 -18.51 -3.10
C LEU A 453 22.78 -18.82 -4.47
N THR A 454 21.98 -19.39 -5.33
CA THR A 454 22.30 -19.72 -6.73
C THR A 454 21.23 -19.13 -7.65
N MET A 455 21.46 -19.11 -8.96
CA MET A 455 20.46 -18.68 -9.94
C MET A 455 19.14 -19.45 -9.82
N ALA A 456 19.15 -20.68 -9.32
CA ALA A 456 17.95 -21.49 -9.10
C ALA A 456 17.04 -20.98 -7.96
N ASN A 457 17.53 -20.05 -7.15
CA ASN A 457 16.73 -19.41 -6.10
C ASN A 457 16.00 -18.15 -6.61
N SER A 458 16.18 -17.78 -7.89
CA SER A 458 15.40 -16.72 -8.51
C SER A 458 13.96 -17.17 -8.75
N GLY A 459 13.01 -16.38 -8.26
CA GLY A 459 11.58 -16.68 -8.39
C GLY A 459 10.74 -16.01 -7.32
N THR A 460 9.48 -16.42 -7.23
CA THR A 460 8.51 -15.87 -6.31
C THR A 460 8.42 -16.70 -5.04
N TYR A 461 8.54 -16.05 -3.91
CA TYR A 461 8.35 -16.63 -2.57
C TYR A 461 7.03 -16.16 -1.99
N THR A 462 6.26 -17.09 -1.43
CA THR A 462 4.99 -16.81 -0.76
C THR A 462 5.05 -17.38 0.66
N LEU A 463 4.73 -16.54 1.64
CA LEU A 463 4.46 -16.98 3.00
C LEU A 463 2.95 -17.06 3.20
N LYS A 464 2.48 -18.19 3.68
CA LYS A 464 1.13 -18.41 4.20
C LYS A 464 1.20 -18.66 5.69
N ILE A 465 0.39 -17.95 6.49
CA ILE A 465 0.22 -18.21 7.92
C ILE A 465 -1.25 -18.51 8.18
N GLU A 466 -1.52 -19.62 8.83
CA GLU A 466 -2.85 -19.95 9.33
C GLU A 466 -2.84 -19.79 10.86
N LEU A 467 -3.66 -18.86 11.37
CA LEU A 467 -3.92 -18.71 12.78
C LEU A 467 -5.26 -19.36 13.11
N THR A 468 -5.24 -20.39 13.95
CA THR A 468 -6.47 -20.98 14.47
C THR A 468 -6.76 -20.37 15.83
N ASN A 469 -7.89 -19.64 15.95
CA ASN A 469 -8.32 -19.09 17.23
C ASN A 469 -8.96 -20.15 18.14
N SER A 470 -9.33 -19.76 19.37
CA SER A 470 -10.00 -20.65 20.34
C SER A 470 -11.36 -21.16 19.86
N CYS A 471 -11.95 -20.55 18.84
CA CYS A 471 -13.20 -20.94 18.23
C CYS A 471 -13.04 -21.97 17.11
N GLY A 472 -11.81 -22.29 16.72
CA GLY A 472 -11.51 -23.11 15.56
C GLY A 472 -11.63 -22.37 14.22
N ASP A 473 -11.86 -21.04 14.25
CA ASP A 473 -11.79 -20.25 13.02
C ASP A 473 -10.34 -20.13 12.58
N ILE A 474 -10.13 -20.28 11.28
CA ILE A 474 -8.82 -20.10 10.67
C ILE A 474 -8.79 -18.71 10.03
N THR A 475 -7.82 -17.91 10.45
CA THR A 475 -7.45 -16.67 9.77
C THR A 475 -6.20 -16.94 8.94
N GLU A 476 -6.28 -16.69 7.65
CA GLU A 476 -5.17 -16.88 6.72
C GLU A 476 -4.53 -15.54 6.35
N TYR A 477 -3.22 -15.46 6.49
CA TYR A 477 -2.40 -14.34 6.06
C TYR A 477 -1.49 -14.80 4.93
N ASN A 478 -1.27 -13.92 3.96
CA ASN A 478 -0.38 -14.18 2.86
C ASN A 478 0.55 -12.98 2.63
N ALA A 479 1.83 -13.25 2.40
CA ALA A 479 2.79 -12.28 1.95
C ALA A 479 3.58 -12.85 0.77
N ILE A 480 4.01 -11.99 -0.13
CA ILE A 480 4.69 -12.36 -1.35
C ILE A 480 5.87 -11.41 -1.61
N PHE A 481 6.96 -11.94 -2.15
CA PHE A 481 8.10 -11.16 -2.64
C PHE A 481 8.84 -11.96 -3.73
N ASN A 482 9.63 -11.27 -4.52
CA ASN A 482 10.44 -11.89 -5.56
C ASN A 482 11.93 -11.81 -5.20
N ILE A 483 12.68 -12.84 -5.57
CA ILE A 483 14.13 -12.86 -5.48
C ILE A 483 14.68 -13.01 -6.90
N GLU A 484 15.64 -12.17 -7.24
CA GLU A 484 16.49 -12.31 -8.40
C GLU A 484 17.95 -12.46 -7.95
N VAL A 485 18.62 -13.53 -8.37
CA VAL A 485 20.00 -13.82 -8.03
C VAL A 485 20.88 -13.58 -9.26
N PHE A 486 21.96 -12.85 -9.07
CA PHE A 486 22.87 -12.44 -10.14
C PHE A 486 24.29 -12.96 -9.93
N GLU A 487 25.05 -13.06 -11.00
CA GLU A 487 26.50 -13.33 -10.93
C GLU A 487 27.18 -12.23 -10.11
N PRO A 488 28.06 -12.57 -9.15
CA PRO A 488 28.80 -11.61 -8.36
C PRO A 488 29.84 -10.87 -9.22
N ALA A 489 30.06 -9.61 -8.93
CA ALA A 489 31.13 -8.87 -9.57
C ALA A 489 32.49 -9.26 -8.97
N ILE A 490 33.52 -9.34 -9.84
CA ILE A 490 34.91 -9.56 -9.47
C ILE A 490 35.73 -8.41 -10.01
N ALA A 491 36.56 -7.81 -9.17
CA ALA A 491 37.50 -6.75 -9.57
C ALA A 491 38.92 -7.20 -9.27
N SER A 492 39.65 -7.61 -10.31
CA SER A 492 41.07 -7.93 -10.18
C SER A 492 41.89 -6.65 -10.09
N MET A 493 42.93 -6.65 -9.27
CA MET A 493 43.82 -5.50 -9.09
C MET A 493 44.68 -5.30 -10.34
N PRO A 494 44.58 -4.16 -11.02
CA PRO A 494 45.40 -3.85 -12.16
C PRO A 494 46.77 -3.25 -11.74
N ASP A 495 47.72 -3.17 -12.66
CA ASP A 495 49.00 -2.49 -12.41
C ASP A 495 48.81 -0.96 -12.40
N ASP A 496 49.68 -0.26 -11.66
CA ASP A 496 49.75 1.20 -11.64
C ASP A 496 50.12 1.76 -13.02
N ILE A 497 49.54 2.87 -13.41
CA ILE A 497 49.86 3.55 -14.66
C ILE A 497 50.92 4.64 -14.40
N ASN A 498 52.11 4.45 -14.96
CA ASN A 498 53.20 5.42 -14.91
C ASN A 498 53.42 6.05 -16.30
N ARG A 499 53.38 7.38 -16.37
CA ARG A 499 53.62 8.14 -17.62
C ARG A 499 54.65 9.23 -17.42
N CYS A 500 55.49 9.44 -18.45
CA CYS A 500 56.35 10.59 -18.50
C CYS A 500 55.66 11.71 -19.27
N ASP A 501 55.58 12.87 -18.64
CA ASP A 501 55.03 14.07 -19.26
C ASP A 501 56.10 14.74 -20.17
N THR A 502 55.74 14.91 -21.46
CA THR A 502 56.68 15.40 -22.48
C THR A 502 56.64 16.91 -22.65
N ASP A 503 55.59 17.59 -22.31
CA ASP A 503 55.45 19.04 -22.37
C ASP A 503 55.68 19.73 -21.02
N ARG A 504 55.79 18.94 -19.93
CA ARG A 504 56.21 19.35 -18.59
C ARG A 504 55.21 20.24 -17.85
N ASP A 505 53.95 20.14 -18.19
CA ASP A 505 52.90 20.82 -17.46
C ASP A 505 52.33 20.01 -16.28
N GLY A 506 52.65 18.72 -16.21
CA GLY A 506 52.26 17.79 -15.15
C GLY A 506 50.92 17.15 -15.35
N PHE A 507 50.25 17.32 -16.48
CA PHE A 507 48.95 16.78 -16.79
C PHE A 507 48.98 15.83 -17.98
N ILE A 508 48.38 14.67 -17.84
CA ILE A 508 48.29 13.64 -18.89
C ILE A 508 46.84 13.12 -18.94
N GLU A 509 46.39 12.88 -20.16
CA GLU A 509 45.13 12.22 -20.44
C GLU A 509 45.33 10.69 -20.44
N PHE A 510 44.49 9.96 -19.65
CA PHE A 510 44.52 8.51 -19.49
C PHE A 510 43.24 7.90 -20.05
N ASP A 511 43.35 6.95 -20.98
CA ASP A 511 42.21 6.10 -21.38
C ASP A 511 42.08 4.91 -20.42
N LEU A 512 41.49 5.16 -19.24
CA LEU A 512 41.39 4.19 -18.16
C LEU A 512 40.69 2.89 -18.62
N ALA A 513 39.67 3.02 -19.43
CA ALA A 513 38.89 1.87 -19.92
C ALA A 513 39.73 0.96 -20.82
N THR A 514 40.44 1.54 -21.80
CA THR A 514 41.28 0.76 -22.71
C THR A 514 42.49 0.15 -22.01
N GLU A 515 43.05 0.87 -21.03
CA GLU A 515 44.29 0.44 -20.37
C GLU A 515 44.03 -0.60 -19.26
N GLN A 516 42.91 -0.54 -18.56
CA GLN A 516 42.70 -1.31 -17.31
C GLN A 516 41.55 -2.30 -17.33
N ASN A 517 40.46 -2.08 -18.12
CA ASN A 517 39.27 -2.95 -18.05
C ASN A 517 39.60 -4.43 -18.26
N SER A 518 40.50 -4.77 -19.19
CA SER A 518 40.84 -6.16 -19.46
C SER A 518 41.51 -6.86 -18.27
N THR A 519 42.31 -6.14 -17.50
CA THR A 519 42.96 -6.66 -16.29
C THR A 519 42.00 -6.71 -15.13
N ILE A 520 41.21 -5.65 -14.94
CA ILE A 520 40.18 -5.58 -13.87
C ILE A 520 39.17 -6.71 -14.00
N LEU A 521 38.74 -7.03 -15.22
CA LEU A 521 37.78 -8.10 -15.50
C LEU A 521 38.42 -9.50 -15.65
N SER A 522 39.72 -9.64 -15.50
CA SER A 522 40.44 -10.92 -15.73
C SER A 522 40.12 -12.02 -14.70
N GLY A 523 39.52 -11.65 -13.56
CA GLY A 523 39.13 -12.62 -12.51
C GLY A 523 37.89 -13.45 -12.84
N PHE A 524 37.12 -13.05 -13.84
CA PHE A 524 35.92 -13.79 -14.22
C PHE A 524 36.27 -15.12 -14.92
N GLY A 525 35.48 -16.13 -14.65
CA GLY A 525 35.58 -17.41 -15.34
C GLY A 525 35.16 -17.34 -16.82
N PRO A 526 35.63 -18.27 -17.66
CA PRO A 526 35.42 -18.22 -19.11
C PRO A 526 33.93 -18.40 -19.54
N SER A 527 33.06 -18.81 -18.63
CA SER A 527 31.63 -18.99 -18.89
C SER A 527 30.78 -17.76 -18.51
N VAL A 528 31.39 -16.72 -17.92
CA VAL A 528 30.65 -15.54 -17.48
C VAL A 528 30.54 -14.54 -18.65
N ASP A 529 29.30 -14.05 -18.86
CA ASP A 529 29.07 -13.00 -19.86
C ASP A 529 29.53 -11.64 -19.32
N LEU A 530 30.66 -11.19 -19.76
CA LEU A 530 31.24 -9.91 -19.34
C LEU A 530 30.40 -8.69 -19.78
N THR A 531 29.48 -8.84 -20.73
CA THR A 531 28.60 -7.73 -21.13
C THR A 531 27.54 -7.40 -20.06
N ALA A 532 27.34 -8.29 -19.09
CA ALA A 532 26.49 -8.03 -17.91
C ALA A 532 27.15 -7.12 -16.86
N PHE A 533 28.44 -6.78 -17.05
CA PHE A 533 29.21 -5.98 -16.09
C PHE A 533 29.68 -4.66 -16.68
N GLN A 534 29.79 -3.66 -15.82
CA GLN A 534 30.31 -2.34 -16.13
C GLN A 534 31.45 -2.01 -15.18
N VAL A 535 32.52 -1.38 -15.71
CA VAL A 535 33.61 -0.80 -14.91
C VAL A 535 33.41 0.71 -14.86
N LEU A 536 33.37 1.27 -13.66
CA LEU A 536 33.29 2.70 -13.40
C LEU A 536 34.50 3.14 -12.59
N TYR A 537 35.03 4.34 -12.85
CA TYR A 537 36.20 4.88 -12.19
C TYR A 537 35.84 6.08 -11.32
N PHE A 538 36.49 6.17 -10.15
CA PHE A 538 36.31 7.23 -9.15
C PHE A 538 37.66 7.64 -8.59
N ASN A 539 37.76 8.87 -8.08
CA ASN A 539 38.92 9.34 -7.31
C ASN A 539 38.70 9.37 -5.80
N ASP A 540 37.52 8.91 -5.37
CA ASP A 540 37.10 8.79 -3.95
C ASP A 540 36.52 7.40 -3.70
N GLU A 541 36.96 6.75 -2.62
CA GLU A 541 36.52 5.40 -2.24
C GLU A 541 35.06 5.38 -1.84
N THR A 542 34.63 6.40 -1.09
CA THR A 542 33.23 6.49 -0.64
C THR A 542 32.28 6.67 -1.81
N ALA A 543 32.68 7.47 -2.80
CA ALA A 543 31.92 7.65 -4.03
C ALA A 543 31.83 6.34 -4.84
N ALA A 544 32.93 5.58 -4.91
CA ALA A 544 32.95 4.27 -5.56
C ALA A 544 32.06 3.25 -4.82
N LEU A 545 32.11 3.19 -3.48
CA LEU A 545 31.28 2.31 -2.65
C LEU A 545 29.78 2.64 -2.79
N SER A 546 29.44 3.92 -2.77
CA SER A 546 28.05 4.40 -2.81
C SER A 546 27.50 4.60 -4.22
N ASN A 547 28.30 4.33 -5.28
CA ASN A 547 27.94 4.53 -6.68
C ASN A 547 27.39 5.94 -6.97
N ILE A 548 28.12 6.99 -6.52
CA ILE A 548 27.72 8.38 -6.73
C ILE A 548 27.94 8.76 -8.19
N VAL A 549 26.88 8.73 -8.98
CA VAL A 549 26.91 8.90 -10.45
C VAL A 549 27.56 10.22 -10.89
N SER A 550 27.39 11.30 -10.12
CA SER A 550 27.99 12.62 -10.41
C SER A 550 29.49 12.65 -10.23
N GLU A 551 30.10 11.65 -9.60
CA GLU A 551 31.54 11.56 -9.31
C GLU A 551 32.25 10.49 -10.15
N ILE A 552 31.56 9.89 -11.12
CA ILE A 552 32.17 8.99 -12.09
C ILE A 552 33.13 9.79 -12.95
N LEU A 553 34.39 9.34 -13.00
CA LEU A 553 35.41 9.98 -13.79
C LEU A 553 35.12 9.82 -15.29
N PRO A 554 35.37 10.86 -16.09
CA PRO A 554 35.28 10.77 -17.55
C PRO A 554 36.32 9.81 -18.11
N ASN A 555 36.05 9.25 -19.27
CA ASN A 555 37.07 8.50 -20.02
C ASN A 555 37.17 9.10 -21.41
N PRO A 556 38.31 9.68 -21.81
CA PRO A 556 39.57 9.73 -21.05
C PRO A 556 39.53 10.69 -19.83
N TYR A 557 40.40 10.44 -18.86
CA TYR A 557 40.54 11.17 -17.60
C TYR A 557 41.90 11.91 -17.59
N THR A 558 41.89 13.19 -17.19
CA THR A 558 43.12 13.96 -16.96
C THR A 558 43.38 14.05 -15.46
N ASN A 559 44.61 13.74 -15.00
CA ASN A 559 44.98 13.86 -13.59
C ASN A 559 44.72 15.27 -13.05
N GLN A 560 44.31 15.39 -11.79
CA GLN A 560 43.89 16.68 -11.22
C GLN A 560 45.03 17.56 -10.72
N ASN A 561 46.14 16.93 -10.32
CA ASN A 561 47.26 17.63 -9.71
C ASN A 561 48.58 17.32 -10.46
N ALA A 562 49.29 18.37 -10.87
CA ALA A 562 50.54 18.23 -11.62
C ALA A 562 51.61 17.46 -10.82
N PHE A 563 52.14 16.39 -11.39
CA PHE A 563 53.20 15.53 -10.82
C PHE A 563 52.86 14.91 -9.45
N VAL A 564 51.59 14.85 -9.08
CA VAL A 564 51.11 14.21 -7.86
C VAL A 564 50.53 12.83 -8.18
N GLU A 565 50.88 11.82 -7.41
CA GLU A 565 50.30 10.49 -7.53
C GLU A 565 48.84 10.51 -7.10
N GLU A 566 47.93 9.99 -7.92
CA GLU A 566 46.51 9.90 -7.66
C GLU A 566 46.07 8.44 -7.55
N THR A 567 45.20 8.12 -6.54
CA THR A 567 44.59 6.80 -6.44
C THR A 567 43.26 6.80 -7.20
N ILE A 568 43.06 5.82 -8.05
CA ILE A 568 41.83 5.60 -8.80
C ILE A 568 41.16 4.33 -8.28
N TYR A 569 39.90 4.43 -7.94
CA TYR A 569 39.07 3.31 -7.55
C TYR A 569 38.24 2.83 -8.73
N ALA A 570 38.39 1.56 -9.10
CA ALA A 570 37.62 0.93 -10.15
C ALA A 570 36.51 0.07 -9.55
N ARG A 571 35.28 0.45 -9.80
CA ARG A 571 34.08 -0.29 -9.40
C ARG A 571 33.61 -1.15 -10.55
N VAL A 572 33.63 -2.46 -10.37
CA VAL A 572 32.96 -3.43 -11.25
C VAL A 572 31.59 -3.71 -10.68
N GLN A 573 30.54 -3.57 -11.47
CA GLN A 573 29.17 -3.82 -11.01
C GLN A 573 28.39 -4.62 -12.04
N ASN A 574 27.50 -5.51 -11.56
CA ASN A 574 26.50 -6.12 -12.43
C ASN A 574 25.45 -5.07 -12.81
N ILE A 575 25.20 -4.88 -14.10
CA ILE A 575 24.33 -3.82 -14.63
C ILE A 575 22.89 -3.97 -14.13
N ALA A 576 22.41 -5.20 -13.94
CA ALA A 576 21.06 -5.49 -13.45
C ALA A 576 20.92 -5.35 -11.91
N ALA A 577 22.05 -5.43 -11.18
CA ALA A 577 22.09 -5.30 -9.72
C ALA A 577 23.27 -4.43 -9.26
N PRO A 578 23.35 -3.14 -9.68
CA PRO A 578 24.55 -2.33 -9.53
C PRO A 578 24.89 -1.97 -8.09
N ASN A 579 23.91 -1.94 -7.20
CA ASN A 579 24.11 -1.60 -5.79
C ASN A 579 24.26 -2.82 -4.88
N THR A 580 24.02 -4.02 -5.40
CA THR A 580 24.11 -5.27 -4.67
C THR A 580 25.32 -6.08 -5.10
N CYS A 581 25.45 -6.37 -6.40
CA CYS A 581 26.53 -7.20 -6.95
C CYS A 581 27.64 -6.32 -7.54
N PHE A 582 28.52 -5.80 -6.69
CA PHE A 582 29.67 -5.00 -7.10
C PHE A 582 30.93 -5.40 -6.33
N ALA A 583 32.08 -5.07 -6.91
CA ALA A 583 33.40 -5.19 -6.30
C ALA A 583 34.24 -3.96 -6.64
N ILE A 584 35.19 -3.61 -5.78
CA ILE A 584 36.06 -2.46 -5.96
C ILE A 584 37.52 -2.91 -5.91
N THR A 585 38.34 -2.32 -6.75
CA THR A 585 39.82 -2.40 -6.70
C THR A 585 40.40 -1.02 -6.90
N GLU A 586 41.67 -0.86 -6.61
CA GLU A 586 42.35 0.42 -6.76
C GLU A 586 43.66 0.27 -7.54
N PHE A 587 44.12 1.36 -8.13
CA PHE A 587 45.46 1.50 -8.74
C PHE A 587 45.86 2.97 -8.72
N LYS A 588 47.12 3.24 -9.06
CA LYS A 588 47.66 4.60 -9.00
C LYS A 588 48.00 5.12 -10.39
N LEU A 589 47.76 6.42 -10.58
CA LEU A 589 48.25 7.20 -11.70
C LEU A 589 49.46 8.02 -11.23
N LYS A 590 50.55 7.89 -11.94
CA LYS A 590 51.78 8.63 -11.64
C LYS A 590 52.33 9.30 -12.89
N VAL A 591 52.32 10.64 -12.84
CA VAL A 591 52.93 11.48 -13.87
C VAL A 591 54.34 11.88 -13.40
N THR A 592 55.35 11.66 -14.23
CA THR A 592 56.73 12.04 -13.93
C THR A 592 57.26 12.94 -15.04
N ASP A 593 58.09 13.91 -14.66
CA ASP A 593 58.80 14.75 -15.66
C ASP A 593 59.80 13.92 -16.45
N VAL A 594 59.98 14.27 -17.70
CA VAL A 594 61.07 13.65 -18.53
C VAL A 594 62.43 14.00 -17.97
N PRO A 595 63.33 13.04 -17.87
CA PRO A 595 64.71 13.31 -17.41
C PRO A 595 65.35 14.42 -18.21
N THR A 596 65.82 15.44 -17.52
CA THR A 596 66.70 16.43 -18.18
C THR A 596 68.07 15.80 -18.44
N PRO A 597 68.53 15.66 -19.70
CA PRO A 597 69.85 15.15 -19.93
C PRO A 597 70.88 16.12 -19.30
N SER A 598 71.71 15.59 -18.44
CA SER A 598 72.84 16.38 -17.94
C SER A 598 73.77 16.78 -19.15
N GLN A 599 74.05 18.07 -19.23
CA GLN A 599 75.02 18.48 -20.24
C GLN A 599 76.30 17.64 -20.08
N PRO A 600 76.78 16.99 -21.17
CA PRO A 600 78.03 16.28 -21.06
C PRO A 600 79.12 17.25 -20.68
N THR A 601 79.94 16.90 -19.71
CA THR A 601 81.14 17.65 -19.34
C THR A 601 81.98 17.84 -20.60
N VAL A 602 82.25 19.11 -20.86
CA VAL A 602 83.15 19.42 -22.02
C VAL A 602 84.42 18.63 -21.86
N TYR A 603 84.64 17.65 -22.72
CA TYR A 603 85.91 16.96 -22.81
C TYR A 603 86.92 17.93 -23.37
N ARG A 604 87.84 18.43 -22.53
CA ARG A 604 89.02 19.12 -22.96
C ARG A 604 90.11 18.06 -23.17
N LEU A 605 90.27 17.67 -24.39
CA LEU A 605 91.52 16.96 -24.78
C LEU A 605 92.61 17.98 -24.79
N CYS A 606 93.61 17.76 -23.98
CA CYS A 606 94.86 18.48 -24.16
C CYS A 606 95.55 17.88 -25.37
N ASP A 607 95.70 18.69 -26.44
CA ASP A 607 96.57 18.39 -27.54
C ASP A 607 98.01 18.39 -27.04
N ASP A 608 98.70 17.30 -27.22
CA ASP A 608 100.14 17.22 -26.98
C ASP A 608 100.90 17.77 -28.22
N THR A 609 100.78 18.98 -28.51
CA THR A 609 101.24 19.71 -29.70
C THR A 609 102.68 19.55 -30.01
N ILE A 610 103.25 18.36 -30.05
CA ILE A 610 104.63 18.16 -30.45
C ILE A 610 104.78 17.75 -31.94
N SER A 611 103.69 17.46 -32.66
CA SER A 611 103.86 16.95 -34.02
C SER A 611 103.06 17.60 -35.13
N GLY A 612 102.26 18.55 -34.93
CA GLY A 612 101.56 19.25 -36.01
C GLY A 612 100.86 18.36 -37.05
N SER A 613 100.36 17.17 -36.67
CA SER A 613 99.60 16.30 -37.58
C SER A 613 98.11 16.27 -37.16
N ASP A 614 97.32 16.59 -38.10
CA ASP A 614 95.84 16.71 -38.00
C ASP A 614 95.15 15.34 -38.01
N THR A 615 95.76 14.31 -37.40
CA THR A 615 95.24 12.93 -37.50
C THR A 615 94.58 12.37 -36.23
N ASP A 616 94.44 13.17 -35.17
CA ASP A 616 93.90 12.69 -33.92
C ASP A 616 92.41 13.10 -33.65
N GLN A 617 91.68 13.39 -34.73
CA GLN A 617 90.24 13.44 -34.59
C GLN A 617 89.68 12.01 -34.38
N LYS A 618 89.56 11.60 -33.15
CA LYS A 618 88.67 10.50 -32.81
C LYS A 618 87.32 11.04 -32.52
N SER A 619 86.36 10.70 -33.38
CA SER A 619 84.90 10.89 -33.24
C SER A 619 84.33 10.29 -31.96
#